data_b8cbcc3d7a83a19f8929a75e00ba9fc3
#
_entry.id   b8cbcc3d7a83a19f8929a75e00ba9fc3
#
_cell.length_a   1.000
_cell.length_b   1.000
_cell.length_c   1.000
_cell.angle_alpha   90.00
_cell.angle_beta   90.00
_cell.angle_gamma   90.00
#
_symmetry.space_group_name_H-M   'P 1'
#
loop_
_entity.id
_entity.type
_entity.pdbx_description
1 polymer ?
#
loop_
_entity_poly.entity_id
_entity_poly.type
_entity_poly.pdbx_seq_one_letter_code
_entity_poly.pdbx_strand_id
1 'polypeptide(L)'
;MLAGCAIPRPGIPTGLAAGAQKPFAIDGSPIGRMWVALPAGYAEAREPWPLLVFLHGSGECGTDLSAVLRHGPPMLASKGKQYPLVLVSPQLGENREWDPDELHALLGQLQARFHVDAERSYCTGLSRGGHGTWNWASRYPSDLAAVAPVCGFGNPERVAASMKRVPVRAYHGDADAAVPLARQQACVDALRAAGGDVSFTIYPGVGHASWVPAYEDAGMVPWLLSHKRS
;
A
#
# COMPACT_ATOMS: atom_id res chain seq x y z
N MET A 1 -34.00 -5.52 23.41
CA MET A 1 -33.52 -4.74 22.24
C MET A 1 -32.40 -3.86 22.74
N LEU A 2 -31.15 -4.26 22.48
CA LEU A 2 -29.96 -3.42 22.75
C LEU A 2 -29.85 -2.42 21.61
N ALA A 3 -30.10 -1.14 21.90
CA ALA A 3 -29.83 -0.06 20.97
C ALA A 3 -28.30 -0.03 20.72
N GLY A 4 -27.87 -0.50 19.55
CA GLY A 4 -26.51 -0.37 19.14
C GLY A 4 -26.16 1.11 19.07
N CYS A 5 -25.23 1.55 19.92
CA CYS A 5 -24.63 2.88 19.83
C CYS A 5 -23.91 2.96 18.49
N ALA A 6 -24.54 3.59 17.50
CA ALA A 6 -23.90 3.86 16.21
C ALA A 6 -22.74 4.82 16.49
N ILE A 7 -21.52 4.33 16.32
CA ILE A 7 -20.32 5.18 16.32
C ILE A 7 -20.52 6.24 15.23
N PRO A 8 -20.45 7.54 15.54
CA PRO A 8 -20.62 8.57 14.53
C PRO A 8 -19.57 8.37 13.43
N ARG A 9 -20.01 8.34 12.16
CA ARG A 9 -19.12 8.19 10.99
C ARG A 9 -18.20 9.40 10.92
N PRO A 10 -16.90 9.19 10.72
CA PRO A 10 -16.04 10.31 10.37
C PRO A 10 -16.54 10.91 9.04
N GLY A 11 -16.80 12.20 9.02
CA GLY A 11 -17.10 12.94 7.79
C GLY A 11 -15.89 12.96 6.84
N ILE A 12 -16.05 13.65 5.69
CA ILE A 12 -14.90 13.95 4.85
C ILE A 12 -13.95 14.88 5.63
N PRO A 13 -12.68 14.50 5.85
CA PRO A 13 -11.71 15.40 6.51
C PRO A 13 -11.56 16.72 5.74
N THR A 14 -11.37 17.81 6.47
CA THR A 14 -11.21 19.15 5.89
C THR A 14 -10.14 19.17 4.80
N GLY A 15 -10.44 19.80 3.68
CA GLY A 15 -9.54 19.92 2.52
C GLY A 15 -9.63 18.75 1.53
N LEU A 16 -10.36 17.66 1.85
CA LEU A 16 -10.59 16.55 0.93
C LEU A 16 -11.96 16.68 0.23
N ALA A 17 -12.15 15.92 -0.85
CA ALA A 17 -13.40 15.82 -1.58
C ALA A 17 -13.57 14.40 -2.15
N ALA A 18 -14.80 13.88 -2.11
CA ALA A 18 -15.13 12.60 -2.72
C ALA A 18 -14.88 12.64 -4.24
N GLY A 19 -14.37 11.53 -4.79
CA GLY A 19 -14.02 11.43 -6.22
C GLY A 19 -12.77 12.20 -6.62
N ALA A 20 -12.00 12.74 -5.67
CA ALA A 20 -10.81 13.54 -5.97
C ALA A 20 -9.59 13.11 -5.15
N GLN A 21 -8.39 13.35 -5.71
CA GLN A 21 -7.13 13.22 -5.01
C GLN A 21 -6.64 14.61 -4.56
N LYS A 22 -6.32 14.76 -3.29
CA LYS A 22 -5.90 16.03 -2.68
C LYS A 22 -4.72 15.81 -1.72
N PRO A 23 -3.87 16.83 -1.52
CA PRO A 23 -2.87 16.80 -0.46
C PRO A 23 -3.56 16.79 0.91
N PHE A 24 -2.98 16.06 1.85
CA PHE A 24 -3.45 15.94 3.22
C PHE A 24 -2.26 15.84 4.17
N ALA A 25 -2.43 16.28 5.41
CA ALA A 25 -1.41 16.17 6.42
C ALA A 25 -2.01 15.69 7.75
N ILE A 26 -1.20 14.93 8.49
CA ILE A 26 -1.46 14.51 9.88
C ILE A 26 -0.33 15.09 10.73
N ASP A 27 -0.66 16.07 11.54
CA ASP A 27 0.31 16.72 12.42
C ASP A 27 0.89 15.72 13.43
N GLY A 28 2.19 15.87 13.69
CA GLY A 28 2.92 15.01 14.63
C GLY A 28 3.27 13.60 14.07
N SER A 29 2.87 13.27 12.85
CA SER A 29 3.31 12.04 12.19
C SER A 29 4.57 12.26 11.39
N PRO A 30 5.64 11.44 11.56
CA PRO A 30 6.89 11.59 10.82
C PRO A 30 6.75 11.36 9.31
N ILE A 31 5.68 10.70 8.88
CA ILE A 31 5.30 10.46 7.48
C ILE A 31 3.89 10.97 7.19
N GLY A 32 3.49 12.05 7.89
CA GLY A 32 2.12 12.58 7.88
C GLY A 32 1.74 13.40 6.64
N ARG A 33 2.68 13.78 5.78
CA ARG A 33 2.39 14.46 4.50
C ARG A 33 2.09 13.43 3.42
N MET A 34 0.93 13.54 2.76
CA MET A 34 0.46 12.52 1.83
C MET A 34 -0.50 13.07 0.78
N TRP A 35 -0.68 12.32 -0.29
CA TRP A 35 -1.86 12.44 -1.15
C TRP A 35 -2.94 11.46 -0.67
N VAL A 36 -4.18 11.91 -0.69
CA VAL A 36 -5.36 11.08 -0.39
C VAL A 36 -6.34 11.17 -1.54
N ALA A 37 -6.71 10.04 -2.14
CA ALA A 37 -7.81 9.96 -3.07
C ALA A 37 -8.99 9.26 -2.38
N LEU A 38 -10.12 9.98 -2.30
CA LEU A 38 -11.37 9.42 -1.79
C LEU A 38 -12.20 8.89 -2.97
N PRO A 39 -12.82 7.72 -2.84
CA PRO A 39 -13.72 7.20 -3.87
C PRO A 39 -14.94 8.11 -4.07
N ALA A 40 -15.52 8.08 -5.27
CA ALA A 40 -16.85 8.66 -5.49
C ALA A 40 -17.86 8.00 -4.54
N GLY A 41 -18.76 8.78 -3.95
CA GLY A 41 -19.73 8.27 -2.97
C GLY A 41 -19.17 8.02 -1.57
N TYR A 42 -17.95 8.51 -1.26
CA TYR A 42 -17.32 8.30 0.06
C TYR A 42 -18.22 8.74 1.23
N ALA A 43 -18.88 9.88 1.12
CA ALA A 43 -19.70 10.44 2.19
C ALA A 43 -21.05 9.72 2.36
N GLU A 44 -21.57 9.17 1.29
CA GLU A 44 -22.88 8.52 1.22
C GLU A 44 -22.83 7.03 1.62
N ALA A 45 -21.63 6.44 1.61
CA ALA A 45 -21.45 5.03 1.89
C ALA A 45 -21.88 4.67 3.31
N ARG A 46 -22.67 3.62 3.45
CA ARG A 46 -23.05 3.06 4.77
C ARG A 46 -21.93 2.21 5.35
N GLU A 47 -21.31 1.40 4.51
CA GLU A 47 -20.21 0.52 4.87
C GLU A 47 -18.87 1.25 4.78
N PRO A 48 -17.92 0.94 5.67
CA PRO A 48 -16.60 1.51 5.61
C PRO A 48 -15.84 1.05 4.35
N TRP A 49 -15.03 1.94 3.79
CA TRP A 49 -14.27 1.71 2.57
C TRP A 49 -12.99 0.91 2.82
N PRO A 50 -12.55 0.09 1.86
CA PRO A 50 -11.20 -0.47 1.88
C PRO A 50 -10.15 0.64 1.85
N LEU A 51 -8.98 0.39 2.44
CA LEU A 51 -7.83 1.31 2.47
C LEU A 51 -6.64 0.70 1.73
N LEU A 52 -6.06 1.43 0.80
CA LEU A 52 -4.79 1.09 0.16
C LEU A 52 -3.73 2.13 0.49
N VAL A 53 -2.63 1.71 1.10
CA VAL A 53 -1.44 2.54 1.29
C VAL A 53 -0.44 2.23 0.19
N PHE A 54 -0.01 3.28 -0.52
CA PHE A 54 1.02 3.20 -1.56
C PHE A 54 2.33 3.80 -1.05
N LEU A 55 3.40 3.02 -1.13
CA LEU A 55 4.75 3.42 -0.74
C LEU A 55 5.60 3.69 -2.00
N HIS A 56 6.04 4.92 -2.15
CA HIS A 56 6.87 5.36 -3.29
C HIS A 56 8.32 4.87 -3.21
N GLY A 57 9.07 5.03 -4.28
CA GLY A 57 10.49 4.70 -4.38
C GLY A 57 11.43 5.81 -3.88
N SER A 58 12.72 5.62 -4.10
CA SER A 58 13.76 6.57 -3.65
C SER A 58 13.65 7.95 -4.30
N GLY A 59 13.23 7.98 -5.58
CA GLY A 59 13.17 9.21 -6.37
C GLY A 59 12.09 10.20 -5.98
N GLU A 60 11.16 9.79 -5.12
CA GLU A 60 10.03 10.60 -4.64
C GLU A 60 10.19 11.08 -3.21
N CYS A 61 11.32 10.72 -2.54
CA CYS A 61 11.69 11.25 -1.23
C CYS A 61 11.93 12.77 -1.28
N GLY A 62 11.68 13.46 -0.18
CA GLY A 62 11.97 14.88 -0.06
C GLY A 62 10.83 15.70 0.51
N THR A 63 10.79 16.98 0.13
CA THR A 63 9.83 17.96 0.63
C THR A 63 8.79 18.38 -0.40
N ASP A 64 9.00 18.05 -1.69
CA ASP A 64 8.03 18.29 -2.75
C ASP A 64 7.04 17.13 -2.83
N LEU A 65 5.86 17.31 -2.26
CA LEU A 65 4.82 16.29 -2.26
C LEU A 65 4.35 15.88 -3.67
N SER A 66 4.52 16.77 -4.67
CA SER A 66 4.16 16.44 -6.05
C SER A 66 4.98 15.31 -6.66
N ALA A 67 6.17 15.06 -6.12
CA ALA A 67 7.03 13.96 -6.55
C ALA A 67 6.33 12.59 -6.40
N VAL A 68 5.49 12.40 -5.39
CA VAL A 68 4.73 11.17 -5.16
C VAL A 68 3.78 10.84 -6.32
N LEU A 69 3.41 11.84 -7.13
CA LEU A 69 2.52 11.66 -8.29
C LEU A 69 3.25 11.18 -9.56
N ARG A 70 4.55 10.89 -9.48
CA ARG A 70 5.33 10.47 -10.68
C ARG A 70 5.02 9.04 -11.11
N HIS A 71 4.67 8.16 -10.18
CA HIS A 71 4.50 6.73 -10.44
C HIS A 71 3.33 6.11 -9.69
N GLY A 72 2.89 4.94 -10.15
CA GLY A 72 1.96 4.08 -9.44
C GLY A 72 0.53 4.60 -9.28
N PRO A 73 -0.19 4.10 -8.28
CA PRO A 73 -1.58 4.46 -8.05
C PRO A 73 -1.86 5.96 -7.93
N PRO A 74 -1.05 6.79 -7.23
CA PRO A 74 -1.31 8.23 -7.13
C PRO A 74 -1.13 8.95 -8.48
N MET A 75 -0.17 8.52 -9.33
CA MET A 75 -0.06 9.03 -10.70
C MET A 75 -1.31 8.72 -11.51
N LEU A 76 -1.80 7.49 -11.45
CA LEU A 76 -3.00 7.08 -12.18
C LEU A 76 -4.24 7.83 -11.68
N ALA A 77 -4.37 8.02 -10.36
CA ALA A 77 -5.44 8.84 -9.78
C ALA A 77 -5.37 10.31 -10.23
N SER A 78 -4.18 10.89 -10.33
CA SER A 78 -4.00 12.27 -10.84
C SER A 78 -4.39 12.42 -12.33
N LYS A 79 -4.37 11.30 -13.07
CA LYS A 79 -4.83 11.19 -14.47
C LYS A 79 -6.30 10.82 -14.60
N GLY A 80 -7.06 10.78 -13.49
CA GLY A 80 -8.50 10.53 -13.47
C GLY A 80 -8.92 9.09 -13.19
N LYS A 81 -7.98 8.14 -12.94
CA LYS A 81 -8.35 6.78 -12.53
C LYS A 81 -9.04 6.82 -11.17
N GLN A 82 -10.26 6.29 -11.12
CA GLN A 82 -11.02 6.13 -9.88
C GLN A 82 -10.72 4.78 -9.25
N TYR A 83 -10.60 4.76 -7.93
CA TYR A 83 -10.40 3.55 -7.14
C TYR A 83 -11.60 3.31 -6.21
N PRO A 84 -12.12 2.08 -6.11
CA PRO A 84 -13.21 1.76 -5.18
C PRO A 84 -12.69 1.53 -3.76
N LEU A 85 -11.80 2.41 -3.30
CA LEU A 85 -11.12 2.38 -2.00
C LEU A 85 -10.56 3.76 -1.66
N VAL A 86 -10.21 3.98 -0.42
CA VAL A 86 -9.41 5.14 0.00
C VAL A 86 -7.95 4.84 -0.33
N LEU A 87 -7.35 5.65 -1.21
CA LEU A 87 -5.93 5.55 -1.55
C LEU A 87 -5.15 6.61 -0.77
N VAL A 88 -4.15 6.17 -0.02
CA VAL A 88 -3.24 7.03 0.74
C VAL A 88 -1.82 6.82 0.25
N SER A 89 -1.14 7.90 -0.09
CA SER A 89 0.22 7.90 -0.64
C SER A 89 1.09 8.86 0.17
N PRO A 90 1.66 8.42 1.31
CA PRO A 90 2.53 9.25 2.14
C PRO A 90 3.85 9.55 1.44
N GLN A 91 4.55 10.60 1.87
CA GLN A 91 5.89 10.95 1.40
C GLN A 91 6.93 10.76 2.51
N LEU A 92 8.02 10.08 2.18
CA LEU A 92 9.24 10.06 3.00
C LEU A 92 10.03 11.35 2.84
N GLY A 93 10.63 11.82 3.91
CA GLY A 93 11.69 12.82 3.85
C GLY A 93 12.94 12.29 3.14
N GLU A 94 13.90 13.19 2.87
CA GLU A 94 15.18 12.82 2.26
C GLU A 94 15.95 11.81 3.12
N ASN A 95 16.65 10.90 2.47
CA ASN A 95 17.53 9.90 3.10
C ASN A 95 16.86 9.03 4.17
N ARG A 96 15.53 8.83 4.09
CA ARG A 96 14.78 7.96 4.99
C ARG A 96 14.38 6.66 4.29
N GLU A 97 14.19 5.63 5.10
CA GLU A 97 13.57 4.35 4.71
C GLU A 97 12.15 4.27 5.28
N TRP A 98 11.30 3.42 4.67
CA TRP A 98 9.99 3.11 5.20
C TRP A 98 10.14 2.28 6.49
N ASP A 99 9.88 2.92 7.63
CA ASP A 99 9.93 2.27 8.94
C ASP A 99 8.57 1.58 9.21
N PRO A 100 8.57 0.25 9.47
CA PRO A 100 7.35 -0.47 9.78
C PRO A 100 6.59 0.06 11.01
N ASP A 101 7.29 0.55 12.04
CA ASP A 101 6.67 1.05 13.26
C ASP A 101 5.94 2.39 12.98
N GLU A 102 6.51 3.25 12.11
CA GLU A 102 5.85 4.47 11.65
C GLU A 102 4.64 4.18 10.74
N LEU A 103 4.74 3.16 9.88
CA LEU A 103 3.63 2.73 9.02
C LEU A 103 2.47 2.14 9.83
N HIS A 104 2.78 1.35 10.86
CA HIS A 104 1.80 0.84 11.82
C HIS A 104 1.07 1.99 12.55
N ALA A 105 1.82 2.96 13.05
CA ALA A 105 1.25 4.14 13.71
C ALA A 105 0.39 4.97 12.74
N LEU A 106 0.85 5.16 11.49
CA LEU A 106 0.10 5.86 10.45
C LEU A 106 -1.22 5.13 10.15
N LEU A 107 -1.22 3.79 10.04
CA LEU A 107 -2.44 3.02 9.81
C LEU A 107 -3.49 3.30 10.89
N GLY A 108 -3.11 3.26 12.17
CA GLY A 108 -4.02 3.60 13.27
C GLY A 108 -4.57 5.02 13.17
N GLN A 109 -3.74 5.99 12.78
CA GLN A 109 -4.16 7.37 12.57
C GLN A 109 -5.13 7.53 11.39
N LEU A 110 -4.94 6.77 10.30
CA LEU A 110 -5.84 6.77 9.14
C LEU A 110 -7.20 6.15 9.49
N GLN A 111 -7.19 5.00 10.18
CA GLN A 111 -8.41 4.32 10.62
C GLN A 111 -9.25 5.18 11.59
N ALA A 112 -8.61 6.01 12.40
CA ALA A 112 -9.29 6.94 13.29
C ALA A 112 -9.91 8.17 12.57
N ARG A 113 -9.39 8.54 11.39
CA ARG A 113 -9.79 9.77 10.67
C ARG A 113 -10.67 9.52 9.47
N PHE A 114 -10.60 8.33 8.87
CA PHE A 114 -11.33 7.99 7.65
C PHE A 114 -12.37 6.89 7.95
N HIS A 115 -13.46 6.92 7.20
CA HIS A 115 -14.46 5.85 7.22
C HIS A 115 -13.95 4.63 6.43
N VAL A 116 -12.99 3.91 7.01
CA VAL A 116 -12.32 2.76 6.41
C VAL A 116 -12.52 1.49 7.24
N ASP A 117 -12.57 0.35 6.54
CA ASP A 117 -12.68 -0.98 7.14
C ASP A 117 -11.28 -1.43 7.60
N ALA A 118 -11.10 -1.56 8.91
CA ALA A 118 -9.84 -2.01 9.48
C ALA A 118 -9.41 -3.41 8.99
N GLU A 119 -10.37 -4.26 8.62
CA GLU A 119 -10.08 -5.61 8.11
C GLU A 119 -9.77 -5.63 6.60
N ARG A 120 -9.91 -4.51 5.90
CA ARG A 120 -9.60 -4.35 4.47
C ARG A 120 -8.57 -3.26 4.24
N SER A 121 -7.45 -3.36 4.97
CA SER A 121 -6.27 -2.51 4.77
C SER A 121 -5.23 -3.24 3.95
N TYR A 122 -4.70 -2.60 2.91
CA TYR A 122 -3.76 -3.16 1.95
C TYR A 122 -2.54 -2.26 1.80
N CYS A 123 -1.42 -2.85 1.34
CA CYS A 123 -0.23 -2.10 1.00
C CYS A 123 0.33 -2.54 -0.35
N THR A 124 0.79 -1.57 -1.12
CA THR A 124 1.63 -1.78 -2.29
C THR A 124 2.72 -0.72 -2.33
N GLY A 125 3.84 -1.00 -2.99
CA GLY A 125 4.91 -0.04 -3.15
C GLY A 125 5.94 -0.51 -4.16
N LEU A 126 6.70 0.43 -4.71
CA LEU A 126 7.71 0.17 -5.73
C LEU A 126 9.13 0.41 -5.20
N SER A 127 10.10 -0.42 -5.59
CA SER A 127 11.52 -0.25 -5.23
C SER A 127 11.71 -0.12 -3.71
N ARG A 128 12.17 1.02 -3.20
CA ARG A 128 12.18 1.31 -1.74
C ARG A 128 10.82 1.09 -1.09
N GLY A 129 9.73 1.47 -1.75
CA GLY A 129 8.37 1.19 -1.28
C GLY A 129 8.01 -0.29 -1.33
N GLY A 130 8.56 -1.05 -2.29
CA GLY A 130 8.47 -2.50 -2.32
C GLY A 130 9.17 -3.15 -1.13
N HIS A 131 10.36 -2.64 -0.73
CA HIS A 131 11.03 -3.03 0.52
C HIS A 131 10.16 -2.70 1.74
N GLY A 132 9.62 -1.48 1.79
CA GLY A 132 8.70 -1.05 2.84
C GLY A 132 7.48 -1.97 2.97
N THR A 133 6.89 -2.37 1.84
CA THR A 133 5.74 -3.29 1.80
C THR A 133 6.07 -4.65 2.43
N TRP A 134 7.19 -5.28 2.05
CA TRP A 134 7.64 -6.53 2.64
C TRP A 134 7.96 -6.40 4.13
N ASN A 135 8.67 -5.32 4.51
CA ASN A 135 9.11 -5.09 5.88
C ASN A 135 7.93 -4.81 6.81
N TRP A 136 6.98 -3.98 6.38
CA TRP A 136 5.76 -3.72 7.15
C TRP A 136 4.94 -4.99 7.35
N ALA A 137 4.60 -5.68 6.27
CA ALA A 137 3.80 -6.90 6.35
C ALA A 137 4.46 -8.00 7.21
N SER A 138 5.80 -8.13 7.17
CA SER A 138 6.51 -9.11 7.99
C SER A 138 6.67 -8.69 9.45
N ARG A 139 6.67 -7.40 9.75
CA ARG A 139 6.76 -6.88 11.12
C ARG A 139 5.40 -6.83 11.82
N TYR A 140 4.36 -6.46 11.07
CA TYR A 140 2.98 -6.31 11.54
C TYR A 140 2.01 -7.07 10.62
N PRO A 141 2.04 -8.40 10.60
CA PRO A 141 1.21 -9.19 9.68
C PRO A 141 -0.30 -9.04 9.95
N SER A 142 -0.67 -8.57 11.15
CA SER A 142 -2.07 -8.29 11.51
C SER A 142 -2.58 -6.93 11.03
N ASP A 143 -1.75 -6.08 10.42
CA ASP A 143 -2.18 -4.79 9.90
C ASP A 143 -2.88 -4.91 8.55
N LEU A 144 -2.44 -5.86 7.72
CA LEU A 144 -2.75 -5.88 6.30
C LEU A 144 -3.49 -7.16 5.88
N ALA A 145 -4.55 -6.98 5.10
CA ALA A 145 -5.34 -8.10 4.55
C ALA A 145 -4.64 -8.76 3.35
N ALA A 146 -3.88 -8.01 2.56
CA ALA A 146 -3.06 -8.48 1.47
C ALA A 146 -2.03 -7.41 1.07
N VAL A 147 -0.95 -7.82 0.39
CA VAL A 147 0.08 -6.89 -0.08
C VAL A 147 0.54 -7.17 -1.50
N ALA A 148 0.96 -6.11 -2.21
CA ALA A 148 1.44 -6.20 -3.59
C ALA A 148 2.80 -5.48 -3.75
N PRO A 149 3.92 -6.06 -3.30
CA PRO A 149 5.25 -5.47 -3.42
C PRO A 149 5.77 -5.55 -4.86
N VAL A 150 6.32 -4.45 -5.37
CA VAL A 150 6.88 -4.34 -6.72
C VAL A 150 8.36 -4.02 -6.66
N CYS A 151 9.20 -4.78 -7.36
CA CYS A 151 10.67 -4.66 -7.46
C CYS A 151 11.36 -4.30 -6.14
N GLY A 152 10.96 -4.97 -5.06
CA GLY A 152 11.51 -4.83 -3.71
C GLY A 152 11.66 -6.19 -3.03
N PHE A 153 12.30 -6.22 -1.87
CA PHE A 153 12.51 -7.46 -1.11
C PHE A 153 12.47 -7.18 0.40
N GLY A 154 12.21 -8.20 1.19
CA GLY A 154 12.30 -8.20 2.64
C GLY A 154 13.44 -9.08 3.16
N ASN A 155 13.36 -9.46 4.41
CA ASN A 155 14.17 -10.54 4.98
C ASN A 155 13.42 -11.86 4.81
N PRO A 156 13.94 -12.85 4.03
CA PRO A 156 13.24 -14.10 3.74
C PRO A 156 12.86 -14.91 4.99
N GLU A 157 13.74 -14.94 5.99
CA GLU A 157 13.49 -15.66 7.24
C GLU A 157 12.32 -15.06 8.02
N ARG A 158 12.27 -13.72 8.13
CA ARG A 158 11.16 -13.02 8.77
C ARG A 158 9.86 -13.20 7.99
N VAL A 159 9.92 -13.10 6.65
CA VAL A 159 8.77 -13.34 5.76
C VAL A 159 8.18 -14.73 6.01
N ALA A 160 9.00 -15.77 6.00
CA ALA A 160 8.57 -17.14 6.26
C ALA A 160 7.97 -17.32 7.66
N ALA A 161 8.56 -16.67 8.67
CA ALA A 161 8.12 -16.81 10.06
C ALA A 161 6.78 -16.13 10.36
N SER A 162 6.48 -15.00 9.70
CA SER A 162 5.36 -14.14 10.12
C SER A 162 4.25 -13.97 9.09
N MET A 163 4.53 -14.07 7.76
CA MET A 163 3.58 -13.67 6.73
C MET A 163 2.70 -14.81 6.19
N LYS A 164 2.70 -15.98 6.80
CA LYS A 164 1.95 -17.16 6.31
C LYS A 164 0.46 -16.86 6.04
N ARG A 165 -0.14 -15.94 6.80
CA ARG A 165 -1.56 -15.56 6.66
C ARG A 165 -1.79 -14.28 5.85
N VAL A 166 -0.73 -13.63 5.36
CA VAL A 166 -0.82 -12.42 4.54
C VAL A 166 -0.66 -12.81 3.08
N PRO A 167 -1.73 -12.79 2.28
CA PRO A 167 -1.64 -13.03 0.84
C PRO A 167 -0.73 -12.02 0.15
N VAL A 168 0.13 -12.51 -0.76
CA VAL A 168 1.11 -11.68 -1.47
C VAL A 168 0.98 -11.86 -2.98
N ARG A 169 0.94 -10.75 -3.71
CA ARG A 169 1.08 -10.72 -5.17
C ARG A 169 2.30 -9.89 -5.53
N ALA A 170 3.44 -10.54 -5.72
CA ALA A 170 4.72 -9.89 -5.99
C ALA A 170 4.95 -9.67 -7.50
N TYR A 171 5.70 -8.61 -7.85
CA TYR A 171 6.02 -8.25 -9.24
C TYR A 171 7.47 -7.82 -9.37
N HIS A 172 8.15 -8.25 -10.46
CA HIS A 172 9.54 -7.87 -10.74
C HIS A 172 9.87 -7.97 -12.24
N GLY A 173 10.86 -7.23 -12.68
CA GLY A 173 11.46 -7.40 -14.01
C GLY A 173 12.70 -8.30 -13.95
N ASP A 174 12.88 -9.21 -14.89
CA ASP A 174 14.03 -10.13 -14.88
C ASP A 174 15.34 -9.48 -15.30
N ALA A 175 15.28 -8.31 -15.95
CA ALA A 175 16.43 -7.49 -16.32
C ALA A 175 16.72 -6.34 -15.34
N ASP A 176 16.20 -6.41 -14.09
CA ASP A 176 16.41 -5.38 -13.08
C ASP A 176 17.86 -5.39 -12.56
N ALA A 177 18.62 -4.37 -12.95
CA ALA A 177 20.01 -4.18 -12.54
C ALA A 177 20.14 -3.40 -11.21
N ALA A 178 19.10 -2.71 -10.75
CA ALA A 178 19.11 -1.93 -9.51
C ALA A 178 18.75 -2.77 -8.27
N VAL A 179 17.73 -3.61 -8.41
CA VAL A 179 17.30 -4.57 -7.39
C VAL A 179 17.30 -5.96 -8.03
N PRO A 180 18.32 -6.81 -7.77
CA PRO A 180 18.38 -8.13 -8.37
C PRO A 180 17.14 -8.97 -8.07
N LEU A 181 16.54 -9.55 -9.11
CA LEU A 181 15.35 -10.42 -9.04
C LEU A 181 15.49 -11.49 -7.95
N ALA A 182 16.68 -12.09 -7.83
CA ALA A 182 16.96 -13.16 -6.86
C ALA A 182 16.66 -12.78 -5.41
N ARG A 183 16.73 -11.48 -5.06
CA ARG A 183 16.42 -11.02 -3.70
C ARG A 183 14.92 -11.10 -3.38
N GLN A 184 14.07 -10.71 -4.31
CA GLN A 184 12.62 -10.85 -4.14
C GLN A 184 12.20 -12.32 -4.30
N GLN A 185 12.82 -13.07 -5.23
CA GLN A 185 12.60 -14.50 -5.39
C GLN A 185 12.82 -15.25 -4.07
N ALA A 186 13.90 -14.94 -3.33
CA ALA A 186 14.18 -15.56 -2.03
C ALA A 186 13.04 -15.32 -1.01
N CYS A 187 12.43 -14.14 -0.98
CA CYS A 187 11.28 -13.86 -0.13
C CYS A 187 10.04 -14.68 -0.54
N VAL A 188 9.78 -14.75 -1.85
CA VAL A 188 8.67 -15.52 -2.41
C VAL A 188 8.85 -17.01 -2.12
N ASP A 189 10.04 -17.56 -2.33
CA ASP A 189 10.32 -18.98 -2.09
C ASP A 189 10.25 -19.34 -0.61
N ALA A 190 10.76 -18.48 0.27
CA ALA A 190 10.66 -18.66 1.71
C ALA A 190 9.21 -18.66 2.20
N LEU A 191 8.38 -17.73 1.69
CA LEU A 191 6.95 -17.67 2.03
C LEU A 191 6.20 -18.90 1.52
N ARG A 192 6.47 -19.32 0.28
CA ARG A 192 5.86 -20.51 -0.33
C ARG A 192 6.24 -21.77 0.44
N ALA A 193 7.50 -21.91 0.82
CA ALA A 193 7.98 -23.04 1.63
C ALA A 193 7.34 -23.08 3.03
N ALA A 194 7.00 -21.91 3.59
CA ALA A 194 6.26 -21.80 4.85
C ALA A 194 4.75 -22.10 4.72
N GLY A 195 4.24 -22.34 3.49
CA GLY A 195 2.83 -22.57 3.19
C GLY A 195 1.98 -21.30 3.14
N GLY A 196 2.59 -20.14 2.86
CA GLY A 196 1.89 -18.89 2.63
C GLY A 196 1.33 -18.79 1.21
N ASP A 197 0.29 -17.98 1.04
CA ASP A 197 -0.32 -17.67 -0.27
C ASP A 197 0.50 -16.58 -0.97
N VAL A 198 1.25 -16.96 -2.01
CA VAL A 198 2.09 -16.03 -2.77
C VAL A 198 2.08 -16.34 -4.27
N SER A 199 1.75 -15.33 -5.07
CA SER A 199 1.96 -15.32 -6.51
C SER A 199 3.10 -14.37 -6.86
N PHE A 200 3.83 -14.68 -7.94
CA PHE A 200 4.96 -13.88 -8.40
C PHE A 200 4.92 -13.70 -9.92
N THR A 201 4.72 -12.49 -10.37
CA THR A 201 4.76 -12.12 -11.79
C THR A 201 6.13 -11.57 -12.12
N ILE A 202 6.83 -12.24 -13.03
CA ILE A 202 8.12 -11.80 -13.56
C ILE A 202 7.89 -11.30 -14.99
N TYR A 203 8.31 -10.06 -15.26
CA TYR A 203 8.18 -9.43 -16.57
C TYR A 203 9.47 -9.65 -17.40
N PRO A 204 9.42 -10.45 -18.48
CA PRO A 204 10.60 -10.74 -19.29
C PRO A 204 11.15 -9.49 -19.97
N GLY A 205 12.48 -9.28 -19.89
CA GLY A 205 13.19 -8.16 -20.50
C GLY A 205 12.94 -6.79 -19.84
N VAL A 206 12.14 -6.75 -18.77
CA VAL A 206 11.84 -5.50 -18.06
C VAL A 206 12.90 -5.25 -16.98
N GLY A 207 13.46 -4.05 -16.98
CA GLY A 207 14.40 -3.57 -15.96
C GLY A 207 13.71 -3.14 -14.68
N HIS A 208 14.34 -2.22 -13.95
CA HIS A 208 13.85 -1.76 -12.63
C HIS A 208 12.43 -1.17 -12.67
N ALA A 209 12.03 -0.55 -13.79
CA ALA A 209 10.71 0.09 -13.92
C ALA A 209 9.53 -0.90 -14.09
N SER A 210 9.62 -2.10 -13.50
CA SER A 210 8.55 -3.12 -13.54
C SER A 210 7.23 -2.66 -12.87
N TRP A 211 7.25 -1.55 -12.12
CA TRP A 211 6.02 -0.92 -11.63
C TRP A 211 5.10 -0.37 -12.73
N VAL A 212 5.64 -0.09 -13.95
CA VAL A 212 4.78 0.37 -15.05
C VAL A 212 3.77 -0.71 -15.41
N PRO A 213 4.16 -1.89 -15.89
CA PRO A 213 3.19 -2.95 -16.18
C PRO A 213 2.46 -3.45 -14.92
N ALA A 214 3.09 -3.44 -13.73
CA ALA A 214 2.46 -3.92 -12.51
C ALA A 214 1.25 -3.08 -12.09
N TYR A 215 1.31 -1.74 -12.18
CA TYR A 215 0.19 -0.86 -11.82
C TYR A 215 -0.81 -0.64 -12.97
N GLU A 216 -0.44 -1.01 -14.19
CA GLU A 216 -1.36 -1.11 -15.32
C GLU A 216 -2.16 -2.42 -15.31
N ASP A 217 -1.71 -3.43 -14.56
CA ASP A 217 -2.46 -4.68 -14.36
C ASP A 217 -3.83 -4.39 -13.71
N ALA A 218 -4.87 -4.56 -14.51
CA ALA A 218 -6.25 -4.37 -14.07
C ALA A 218 -6.67 -5.36 -12.96
N GLY A 219 -5.94 -6.45 -12.77
CA GLY A 219 -6.24 -7.49 -11.78
C GLY A 219 -5.68 -7.20 -10.39
N MET A 220 -4.72 -6.28 -10.21
CA MET A 220 -4.10 -6.03 -8.91
C MET A 220 -5.11 -5.52 -7.88
N VAL A 221 -5.85 -4.46 -8.18
CA VAL A 221 -6.80 -3.88 -7.23
C VAL A 221 -7.98 -4.81 -6.93
N PRO A 222 -8.66 -5.42 -7.90
CA PRO A 222 -9.68 -6.44 -7.62
C PRO A 222 -9.16 -7.60 -6.77
N TRP A 223 -7.92 -8.05 -7.00
CA TRP A 223 -7.31 -9.10 -6.19
C TRP A 223 -7.09 -8.64 -4.74
N LEU A 224 -6.55 -7.45 -4.50
CA LEU A 224 -6.43 -6.90 -3.14
C LEU A 224 -7.81 -6.89 -2.45
N LEU A 225 -8.83 -6.37 -3.13
CA LEU A 225 -10.19 -6.22 -2.60
C LEU A 225 -10.90 -7.56 -2.32
N SER A 226 -10.44 -8.67 -2.90
CA SER A 226 -10.98 -10.01 -2.63
C SER A 226 -10.51 -10.58 -1.28
N HIS A 227 -9.56 -9.93 -0.61
CA HIS A 227 -9.03 -10.38 0.67
C HIS A 227 -9.58 -9.52 1.82
N LYS A 228 -9.83 -10.19 2.92
CA LYS A 228 -10.21 -9.58 4.19
C LYS A 228 -9.38 -10.24 5.28
N ARG A 229 -8.93 -9.45 6.24
CA ARG A 229 -8.22 -9.98 7.39
C ARG A 229 -9.17 -10.84 8.23
N SER A 230 -8.72 -12.02 8.59
CA SER A 230 -9.43 -12.96 9.48
C SER A 230 -9.06 -12.74 10.94
#